data_ee627ecd75550ee139f00bb3cbf372e5
#
_entry.id   ee627ecd75550ee139f00bb3cbf372e5
#
_cell.length_a   1.000
_cell.length_b   1.000
_cell.length_c   1.000
_cell.angle_alpha   90.00
_cell.angle_beta   90.00
_cell.angle_gamma   90.00
#
_symmetry.space_group_name_H-M   'P 1'
#
loop_
_entity.id
_entity.type
_entity.pdbx_description
1 polymer ?
#
loop_
_entity_poly.entity_id
_entity_poly.type
_entity_poly.pdbx_seq_one_letter_code
_entity_poly.pdbx_strand_id
1 'polypeptide(L)'
;MIQFDGDFENASLGQVTRLAEDWYQIGLRPDTTYWTHFRVRGCKGREITFNLTFVSRTHANRWGVRDSGNPEDPDYTCRNPYFSYDGKTWHHFDDAQTYITVPNTVSFRHRFEADEVFICYTIPYTYSHLQSFLGRIAEHPLVQVESLGPTRDGHDLPIVTVGPNPDAEDVLFFVCREDGDEPTSNVALEGLIDRLIAGQDAAVTAMLDGC
;
A
#
# COMPACT_ATOMS: atom_id res chain seq x y z
N MET A 1 -25.43 3.99 -11.84
CA MET A 1 -25.54 3.52 -10.42
C MET A 1 -24.15 3.28 -9.91
N ILE A 2 -23.82 3.71 -8.68
CA ILE A 2 -22.51 3.43 -8.07
C ILE A 2 -22.47 1.95 -7.67
N GLN A 3 -21.38 1.30 -8.04
CA GLN A 3 -21.09 -0.10 -7.72
C GLN A 3 -19.74 -0.20 -7.02
N PHE A 4 -19.67 -1.02 -5.99
CA PHE A 4 -18.45 -1.31 -5.23
C PHE A 4 -18.00 -2.73 -5.52
N ASP A 5 -16.70 -2.92 -5.64
CA ASP A 5 -16.09 -4.21 -5.98
C ASP A 5 -14.83 -4.43 -5.13
N GLY A 6 -14.74 -5.61 -4.55
CA GLY A 6 -13.60 -6.11 -3.77
C GLY A 6 -13.12 -7.48 -4.25
N ASP A 7 -13.43 -7.88 -5.49
CA ASP A 7 -13.04 -9.16 -6.07
C ASP A 7 -11.88 -8.97 -7.06
N PHE A 8 -10.72 -8.61 -6.54
CA PHE A 8 -9.46 -8.51 -7.29
C PHE A 8 -8.27 -8.66 -6.32
N GLU A 9 -7.08 -8.86 -6.88
CA GLU A 9 -5.87 -9.07 -6.09
C GLU A 9 -5.63 -7.94 -5.08
N ASN A 10 -5.36 -8.32 -3.83
CA ASN A 10 -5.09 -7.41 -2.72
C ASN A 10 -6.27 -6.51 -2.33
N ALA A 11 -7.49 -6.80 -2.80
CA ALA A 11 -8.68 -6.06 -2.40
C ALA A 11 -9.09 -6.39 -0.97
N SER A 12 -9.65 -5.38 -0.30
CA SER A 12 -10.29 -5.50 1.01
C SER A 12 -11.43 -4.50 1.09
N LEU A 13 -12.62 -4.96 0.80
CA LEU A 13 -13.86 -4.20 0.89
C LEU A 13 -14.75 -4.82 1.98
N GLY A 14 -15.05 -4.06 3.02
CA GLY A 14 -16.02 -4.44 4.03
C GLY A 14 -17.45 -4.07 3.65
N GLN A 15 -18.30 -3.95 4.64
CA GLN A 15 -19.69 -3.58 4.40
C GLN A 15 -19.80 -2.16 3.84
N VAL A 16 -20.58 -2.01 2.77
CA VAL A 16 -20.92 -0.71 2.18
C VAL A 16 -22.35 -0.35 2.55
N THR A 17 -22.53 0.84 3.14
CA THR A 17 -23.85 1.38 3.48
C THR A 17 -24.02 2.72 2.78
N ARG A 18 -25.07 2.89 1.99
CA ARG A 18 -25.44 4.17 1.39
C ARG A 18 -26.12 5.04 2.44
N LEU A 19 -25.54 6.20 2.75
CA LEU A 19 -26.07 7.14 3.73
C LEU A 19 -27.01 8.19 3.07
N ALA A 20 -26.63 8.65 1.85
CA ALA A 20 -27.39 9.57 1.04
C ALA A 20 -27.05 9.38 -0.44
N GLU A 21 -27.54 10.27 -1.31
CA GLU A 21 -27.07 10.30 -2.70
C GLU A 21 -25.57 10.63 -2.72
N ASP A 22 -24.77 9.78 -3.39
CA ASP A 22 -23.31 9.93 -3.50
C ASP A 22 -22.56 10.03 -2.15
N TRP A 23 -23.14 9.46 -1.09
CA TRP A 23 -22.50 9.38 0.22
C TRP A 23 -22.58 7.96 0.78
N TYR A 24 -21.42 7.38 1.03
CA TYR A 24 -21.28 5.97 1.40
C TYR A 24 -20.40 5.80 2.63
N GLN A 25 -20.82 4.91 3.52
CA GLN A 25 -19.99 4.41 4.62
C GLN A 25 -19.39 3.07 4.23
N ILE A 26 -18.07 2.94 4.41
CA ILE A 26 -17.29 1.76 4.11
C ILE A 26 -16.72 1.24 5.42
N GLY A 27 -17.10 0.03 5.81
CA GLY A 27 -16.47 -0.67 6.92
C GLY A 27 -15.22 -1.43 6.50
N LEU A 28 -14.38 -1.78 7.46
CA LEU A 28 -13.30 -2.73 7.23
C LEU A 28 -13.86 -4.16 7.12
N ARG A 29 -13.17 -5.02 6.41
CA ARG A 29 -13.46 -6.46 6.49
C ARG A 29 -13.18 -6.98 7.90
N PRO A 30 -14.00 -7.89 8.43
CA PRO A 30 -13.82 -8.42 9.78
C PRO A 30 -12.51 -9.16 10.02
N ASP A 31 -11.93 -9.72 8.96
CA ASP A 31 -10.68 -10.48 8.96
C ASP A 31 -9.43 -9.64 8.65
N THR A 32 -9.61 -8.34 8.36
CA THR A 32 -8.51 -7.39 8.14
C THR A 32 -8.69 -6.19 9.05
N THR A 33 -7.70 -5.90 9.88
CA THR A 33 -7.80 -4.82 10.85
C THR A 33 -7.38 -3.46 10.31
N TYR A 34 -6.57 -3.44 9.23
CA TYR A 34 -5.92 -2.21 8.78
C TYR A 34 -5.93 -2.02 7.27
N TRP A 35 -6.24 -3.04 6.49
CA TRP A 35 -6.14 -2.98 5.05
C TRP A 35 -7.48 -2.60 4.41
N THR A 36 -7.45 -1.56 3.57
CA THR A 36 -8.59 -1.15 2.74
C THR A 36 -8.10 -0.88 1.33
N HIS A 37 -8.67 -1.62 0.39
CA HIS A 37 -8.44 -1.44 -1.04
C HIS A 37 -9.67 -1.94 -1.79
N PHE A 38 -10.33 -1.07 -2.52
CA PHE A 38 -11.56 -1.39 -3.24
C PHE A 38 -11.69 -0.57 -4.52
N ARG A 39 -12.58 -1.00 -5.37
CA ARG A 39 -12.89 -0.36 -6.64
C ARG A 39 -14.33 0.14 -6.63
N VAL A 40 -14.55 1.30 -7.26
CA VAL A 40 -15.86 1.91 -7.42
C VAL A 40 -16.09 2.20 -8.89
N ARG A 41 -17.27 1.88 -9.39
CA ARG A 41 -17.72 2.15 -10.77
C ARG A 41 -18.94 3.05 -10.79
N GLY A 42 -19.19 3.74 -11.90
CA GLY A 42 -20.28 4.69 -12.05
C GLY A 42 -19.93 6.08 -11.55
N CYS A 43 -18.61 6.40 -11.40
CA CYS A 43 -18.13 7.60 -10.72
C CYS A 43 -18.05 8.84 -11.60
N LYS A 44 -17.96 8.70 -12.93
CA LYS A 44 -17.63 9.81 -13.84
C LYS A 44 -18.53 11.03 -13.66
N GLY A 45 -17.90 12.18 -13.42
CA GLY A 45 -18.56 13.48 -13.25
C GLY A 45 -19.30 13.64 -11.93
N ARG A 46 -19.25 12.64 -11.04
CA ARG A 46 -19.93 12.68 -9.74
C ARG A 46 -18.96 13.09 -8.64
N GLU A 47 -19.44 13.90 -7.72
CA GLU A 47 -18.75 14.18 -6.45
C GLU A 47 -19.26 13.19 -5.41
N ILE A 48 -18.37 12.30 -4.94
CA ILE A 48 -18.75 11.22 -4.03
C ILE A 48 -18.04 11.42 -2.71
N THR A 49 -18.78 11.25 -1.61
CA THR A 49 -18.26 11.24 -0.24
C THR A 49 -18.16 9.82 0.27
N PHE A 50 -17.02 9.47 0.82
CA PHE A 50 -16.77 8.21 1.50
C PHE A 50 -16.47 8.46 2.97
N ASN A 51 -17.08 7.66 3.83
CA ASN A 51 -16.73 7.55 5.24
C ASN A 51 -16.08 6.18 5.43
N LEU A 52 -14.80 6.14 5.71
CA LEU A 52 -14.08 4.92 6.04
C LEU A 52 -14.06 4.75 7.57
N THR A 53 -14.71 3.71 8.06
CA THR A 53 -14.84 3.45 9.49
C THR A 53 -13.88 2.34 9.92
N PHE A 54 -13.02 2.64 10.88
CA PHE A 54 -12.09 1.70 11.49
C PHE A 54 -12.73 0.94 12.66
N VAL A 55 -12.26 -0.28 12.93
CA VAL A 55 -12.83 -1.15 13.98
C VAL A 55 -12.64 -0.58 15.38
N SER A 56 -11.57 0.18 15.61
CA SER A 56 -11.32 0.83 16.90
C SER A 56 -10.57 2.14 16.76
N ARG A 57 -10.64 2.97 17.81
CA ARG A 57 -9.89 4.22 17.92
C ARG A 57 -8.37 3.99 17.86
N THR A 58 -7.88 2.90 18.44
CA THR A 58 -6.48 2.52 18.39
C THR A 58 -6.02 2.26 16.95
N HIS A 59 -6.88 1.68 16.14
CA HIS A 59 -6.61 1.44 14.72
C HIS A 59 -6.58 2.75 13.92
N ALA A 60 -7.52 3.66 14.15
CA ALA A 60 -7.50 4.98 13.54
C ALA A 60 -6.21 5.75 13.87
N ASN A 61 -5.74 5.67 15.13
CA ASN A 61 -4.48 6.31 15.55
C ASN A 61 -3.24 5.70 14.87
N ARG A 62 -3.22 4.39 14.63
CA ARG A 62 -2.11 3.72 13.94
C ARG A 62 -1.95 4.20 12.49
N TRP A 63 -3.06 4.58 11.85
CA TRP A 63 -3.07 5.16 10.51
C TRP A 63 -2.77 6.67 10.48
N GLY A 64 -2.38 7.25 11.60
CA GLY A 64 -2.08 8.69 11.70
C GLY A 64 -3.32 9.55 11.88
N VAL A 65 -4.49 8.95 12.06
CA VAL A 65 -5.70 9.64 12.50
C VAL A 65 -5.59 9.86 14.00
N ARG A 66 -4.81 10.85 14.43
CA ARG A 66 -4.71 11.19 15.86
C ARG A 66 -5.96 11.96 16.31
N ASP A 67 -6.41 11.60 17.50
CA ASP A 67 -7.62 12.13 18.12
C ASP A 67 -7.34 13.42 18.92
N SER A 68 -6.53 14.31 18.39
CA SER A 68 -6.40 15.62 19.04
C SER A 68 -7.63 16.49 18.83
N GLY A 69 -8.46 16.15 17.79
CA GLY A 69 -9.59 16.99 17.39
C GLY A 69 -9.15 18.39 16.96
N ASN A 70 -7.85 18.66 16.95
CA ASN A 70 -7.28 19.95 16.62
C ASN A 70 -6.46 19.87 15.33
N PRO A 71 -6.95 20.45 14.21
CA PRO A 71 -6.20 20.49 12.95
C PRO A 71 -4.87 21.25 13.03
N GLU A 72 -4.69 22.07 14.08
CA GLU A 72 -3.46 22.84 14.31
C GLU A 72 -2.41 22.04 15.10
N ASP A 73 -2.73 20.82 15.56
CA ASP A 73 -1.78 19.95 16.23
C ASP A 73 -0.72 19.49 15.19
N PRO A 74 0.58 19.82 15.38
CA PRO A 74 1.65 19.41 14.47
C PRO A 74 1.78 17.88 14.35
N ASP A 75 1.24 17.13 15.29
CA ASP A 75 1.12 15.67 15.24
C ASP A 75 -0.16 15.17 14.54
N TYR A 76 -1.02 16.11 14.12
CA TYR A 76 -2.21 15.80 13.33
C TYR A 76 -1.82 15.46 11.90
N THR A 77 -1.46 14.23 11.70
CA THR A 77 -1.24 13.68 10.36
C THR A 77 -2.42 12.82 9.97
N CYS A 78 -3.46 13.45 9.40
CA CYS A 78 -4.43 12.70 8.63
C CYS A 78 -3.70 12.22 7.37
N ARG A 79 -3.40 10.93 7.28
CA ARG A 79 -2.92 10.34 6.03
C ARG A 79 -4.12 10.26 5.11
N ASN A 80 -4.13 11.10 4.09
CA ASN A 80 -5.17 11.04 3.09
C ASN A 80 -5.13 9.71 2.37
N PRO A 81 -6.27 9.08 2.14
CA PRO A 81 -6.35 7.94 1.26
C PRO A 81 -5.81 8.26 -0.14
N TYR A 82 -5.58 7.23 -0.90
CA TYR A 82 -5.16 7.34 -2.30
C TYR A 82 -6.27 6.88 -3.22
N PHE A 83 -6.29 7.44 -4.43
CA PHE A 83 -7.11 6.94 -5.52
C PHE A 83 -6.28 6.78 -6.79
N SER A 84 -6.74 5.89 -7.66
CA SER A 84 -6.13 5.63 -8.96
C SER A 84 -7.19 5.29 -10.00
N TYR A 85 -7.02 5.74 -11.23
CA TYR A 85 -7.89 5.37 -12.36
C TYR A 85 -7.38 4.17 -13.15
N ASP A 86 -6.12 3.77 -12.96
CA ASP A 86 -5.46 2.70 -13.70
C ASP A 86 -4.86 1.59 -12.80
N GLY A 87 -4.97 1.75 -11.47
CA GLY A 87 -4.37 0.87 -10.48
C GLY A 87 -2.83 0.96 -10.40
N LYS A 88 -2.22 1.92 -11.08
CA LYS A 88 -0.76 2.09 -11.18
C LYS A 88 -0.31 3.48 -10.74
N THR A 89 -0.99 4.51 -11.22
CA THR A 89 -0.72 5.90 -10.88
C THR A 89 -1.64 6.32 -9.75
N TRP A 90 -1.07 6.67 -8.60
CA TRP A 90 -1.81 6.96 -7.39
C TRP A 90 -1.74 8.45 -7.04
N HIS A 91 -2.86 9.00 -6.63
CA HIS A 91 -3.05 10.38 -6.21
C HIS A 91 -3.60 10.42 -4.79
N HIS A 92 -3.17 11.38 -4.00
CA HIS A 92 -3.81 11.66 -2.72
C HIS A 92 -5.17 12.32 -2.92
N PHE A 93 -6.12 12.02 -2.04
CA PHE A 93 -7.26 12.91 -1.86
C PHE A 93 -6.78 14.27 -1.32
N ASP A 94 -7.45 15.34 -1.70
CA ASP A 94 -7.12 16.68 -1.25
C ASP A 94 -7.35 16.83 0.27
N ASP A 95 -6.39 17.41 0.97
CA ASP A 95 -6.47 17.70 2.41
C ASP A 95 -7.73 18.52 2.76
N ALA A 96 -8.07 19.50 1.94
CA ALA A 96 -9.27 20.32 2.13
C ALA A 96 -10.59 19.52 1.98
N GLN A 97 -10.53 18.32 1.46
CA GLN A 97 -11.66 17.42 1.22
C GLN A 97 -11.63 16.17 2.11
N THR A 98 -10.63 16.09 3.01
CA THR A 98 -10.45 14.95 3.93
C THR A 98 -10.54 15.45 5.37
N TYR A 99 -11.37 14.83 6.19
CA TYR A 99 -11.58 15.24 7.59
C TYR A 99 -12.05 14.07 8.45
N ILE A 100 -11.84 14.21 9.75
CA ILE A 100 -12.32 13.24 10.74
C ILE A 100 -13.71 13.67 11.20
N THR A 101 -14.70 12.81 11.01
CA THR A 101 -16.10 13.11 11.40
C THR A 101 -16.44 12.64 12.80
N VAL A 102 -15.91 11.51 13.20
CA VAL A 102 -16.06 10.90 14.53
C VAL A 102 -14.80 10.10 14.86
N PRO A 103 -14.52 9.75 16.13
CA PRO A 103 -13.24 9.17 16.59
C PRO A 103 -12.84 7.93 15.85
N ASN A 104 -13.23 7.40 14.88
CA ASN A 104 -12.78 6.24 14.11
C ASN A 104 -13.23 6.26 12.65
N THR A 105 -13.59 7.43 12.15
CA THR A 105 -14.08 7.58 10.78
C THR A 105 -13.34 8.71 10.08
N VAL A 106 -12.70 8.39 8.97
CA VAL A 106 -12.14 9.37 8.04
C VAL A 106 -13.14 9.57 6.91
N SER A 107 -13.52 10.82 6.68
CA SER A 107 -14.39 11.22 5.58
C SER A 107 -13.56 11.93 4.52
N PHE A 108 -13.74 11.55 3.28
CA PHE A 108 -13.07 12.16 2.14
C PHE A 108 -14.03 12.25 0.96
N ARG A 109 -13.82 13.26 0.14
CA ARG A 109 -14.71 13.59 -0.96
C ARG A 109 -13.92 13.98 -2.20
N HIS A 110 -14.38 13.54 -3.37
CA HIS A 110 -13.74 13.89 -4.63
C HIS A 110 -14.74 13.86 -5.78
N ARG A 111 -14.50 14.70 -6.79
CA ARG A 111 -15.19 14.66 -8.08
C ARG A 111 -14.37 13.86 -9.07
N PHE A 112 -14.84 12.67 -9.40
CA PHE A 112 -14.11 11.75 -10.26
C PHE A 112 -14.24 12.08 -11.74
N GLU A 113 -13.14 11.93 -12.48
CA GLU A 113 -13.06 12.19 -13.93
C GLU A 113 -13.32 10.94 -14.76
N ALA A 114 -13.02 9.75 -14.21
CA ALA A 114 -13.25 8.46 -14.85
C ALA A 114 -14.43 7.70 -14.22
N ASP A 115 -14.96 6.72 -14.95
CA ASP A 115 -16.08 5.90 -14.48
C ASP A 115 -15.66 4.87 -13.43
N GLU A 116 -14.41 4.39 -13.50
CA GLU A 116 -13.83 3.45 -12.56
C GLU A 116 -12.71 4.12 -11.77
N VAL A 117 -12.66 3.85 -10.47
CA VAL A 117 -11.62 4.34 -9.57
C VAL A 117 -11.28 3.27 -8.54
N PHE A 118 -10.00 3.07 -8.29
CA PHE A 118 -9.47 2.31 -7.17
C PHE A 118 -9.20 3.26 -6.00
N ILE A 119 -9.54 2.84 -4.80
CA ILE A 119 -9.34 3.61 -3.57
C ILE A 119 -8.64 2.71 -2.57
N CYS A 120 -7.57 3.22 -1.94
CA CYS A 120 -6.85 2.53 -0.89
C CYS A 120 -6.36 3.50 0.18
N TYR A 121 -6.05 2.97 1.35
CA TYR A 121 -5.45 3.76 2.42
C TYR A 121 -3.93 3.82 2.31
N THR A 122 -3.31 2.77 1.81
CA THR A 122 -1.88 2.69 1.50
C THR A 122 -1.74 2.12 0.09
N ILE A 123 -0.82 2.67 -0.71
CA ILE A 123 -0.61 2.20 -2.09
C ILE A 123 -0.28 0.70 -2.08
N PRO A 124 -1.05 -0.11 -2.81
CA PRO A 124 -0.89 -1.56 -2.77
C PRO A 124 0.43 -2.02 -3.38
N TYR A 125 1.04 -3.02 -2.75
CA TYR A 125 2.10 -3.82 -3.32
C TYR A 125 1.60 -5.26 -3.42
N THR A 126 1.29 -5.70 -4.63
CA THR A 126 0.64 -6.99 -4.87
C THR A 126 1.65 -8.11 -5.07
N TYR A 127 1.21 -9.38 -4.98
CA TYR A 127 2.06 -10.52 -5.32
C TYR A 127 2.46 -10.51 -6.80
N SER A 128 1.53 -10.11 -7.68
CA SER A 128 1.84 -9.93 -9.11
C SER A 128 2.92 -8.86 -9.34
N HIS A 129 2.93 -7.78 -8.54
CA HIS A 129 4.00 -6.78 -8.58
C HIS A 129 5.35 -7.41 -8.16
N LEU A 130 5.38 -8.14 -7.03
CA LEU A 130 6.57 -8.85 -6.56
C LEU A 130 7.11 -9.80 -7.65
N GLN A 131 6.25 -10.61 -8.26
CA GLN A 131 6.68 -11.54 -9.32
C GLN A 131 7.26 -10.80 -10.53
N SER A 132 6.68 -9.67 -10.91
CA SER A 132 7.20 -8.82 -11.99
C SER A 132 8.57 -8.24 -11.64
N PHE A 133 8.75 -7.80 -10.42
CA PHE A 133 10.04 -7.30 -9.92
C PHE A 133 11.10 -8.41 -9.93
N LEU A 134 10.81 -9.56 -9.34
CA LEU A 134 11.72 -10.71 -9.28
C LEU A 134 12.12 -11.17 -10.69
N GLY A 135 11.15 -11.27 -11.62
CA GLY A 135 11.42 -11.63 -13.01
C GLY A 135 12.33 -10.64 -13.73
N ARG A 136 12.26 -9.34 -13.37
CA ARG A 136 13.13 -8.31 -13.93
C ARG A 136 14.57 -8.40 -13.48
N ILE A 137 14.81 -8.79 -12.22
CA ILE A 137 16.14 -8.81 -11.62
C ILE A 137 16.82 -10.20 -11.69
N ALA A 138 16.07 -11.27 -11.89
CA ALA A 138 16.56 -12.65 -11.78
C ALA A 138 17.72 -13.01 -12.73
N GLU A 139 17.82 -12.34 -13.88
CA GLU A 139 18.90 -12.59 -14.85
C GLU A 139 20.14 -11.71 -14.60
N HIS A 140 20.10 -10.83 -13.60
CA HIS A 140 21.25 -9.97 -13.31
C HIS A 140 22.38 -10.77 -12.63
N PRO A 141 23.66 -10.65 -13.08
CA PRO A 141 24.77 -11.48 -12.62
C PRO A 141 25.10 -11.34 -11.12
N LEU A 142 24.67 -10.28 -10.46
CA LEU A 142 24.83 -10.08 -9.02
C LEU A 142 23.63 -10.60 -8.20
N VAL A 143 22.60 -11.12 -8.83
CA VAL A 143 21.35 -11.48 -8.15
C VAL A 143 21.10 -12.97 -8.17
N GLN A 144 20.78 -13.52 -7.01
CA GLN A 144 20.24 -14.87 -6.87
C GLN A 144 18.86 -14.77 -6.22
N VAL A 145 17.87 -15.41 -6.83
CA VAL A 145 16.50 -15.51 -6.31
C VAL A 145 16.22 -16.96 -5.96
N GLU A 146 15.85 -17.19 -4.71
CA GLU A 146 15.52 -18.51 -4.19
C GLU A 146 14.18 -18.48 -3.48
N SER A 147 13.58 -19.64 -3.22
CA SER A 147 12.37 -19.78 -2.43
C SER A 147 12.70 -20.35 -1.06
N LEU A 148 12.19 -19.69 -0.01
CA LEU A 148 12.19 -20.24 1.35
C LEU A 148 11.08 -21.28 1.55
N GLY A 149 10.22 -21.44 0.55
CA GLY A 149 9.08 -22.33 0.57
C GLY A 149 7.74 -21.59 0.44
N PRO A 150 6.65 -22.35 0.35
CA PRO A 150 5.33 -21.77 0.15
C PRO A 150 4.76 -21.16 1.43
N THR A 151 4.06 -20.05 1.28
CA THR A 151 3.16 -19.50 2.30
C THR A 151 1.96 -20.42 2.52
N ARG A 152 1.14 -20.14 3.54
CA ARG A 152 -0.12 -20.86 3.80
C ARG A 152 -1.05 -20.90 2.58
N ASP A 153 -1.06 -19.84 1.78
CA ASP A 153 -1.91 -19.72 0.58
C ASP A 153 -1.24 -20.23 -0.70
N GLY A 154 -0.06 -20.88 -0.58
CA GLY A 154 0.65 -21.51 -1.69
C GLY A 154 1.49 -20.56 -2.53
N HIS A 155 1.69 -19.32 -2.11
CA HIS A 155 2.62 -18.40 -2.76
C HIS A 155 4.04 -18.65 -2.28
N ASP A 156 5.02 -18.54 -3.16
CA ASP A 156 6.43 -18.61 -2.76
C ASP A 156 6.84 -17.42 -1.89
N LEU A 157 7.62 -17.70 -0.86
CA LEU A 157 8.29 -16.70 -0.04
C LEU A 157 9.74 -16.55 -0.59
N PRO A 158 10.02 -15.50 -1.38
CA PRO A 158 11.32 -15.35 -2.01
C PRO A 158 12.37 -14.83 -1.04
N ILE A 159 13.61 -15.27 -1.26
CA ILE A 159 14.82 -14.63 -0.76
C ILE A 159 15.62 -14.13 -1.96
N VAL A 160 16.12 -12.91 -1.87
CA VAL A 160 16.94 -12.28 -2.90
C VAL A 160 18.31 -12.01 -2.30
N THR A 161 19.32 -12.62 -2.85
CA THR A 161 20.73 -12.33 -2.51
C THR A 161 21.32 -11.43 -3.59
N VAL A 162 21.98 -10.36 -3.17
CA VAL A 162 22.64 -9.41 -4.08
C VAL A 162 24.10 -9.27 -3.65
N GLY A 163 25.02 -9.65 -4.51
CA GLY A 163 26.45 -9.50 -4.27
C GLY A 163 27.31 -10.35 -5.21
N PRO A 164 28.61 -10.04 -5.32
CA PRO A 164 29.54 -10.78 -6.17
C PRO A 164 30.05 -12.07 -5.54
N ASN A 165 29.92 -12.19 -4.21
CA ASN A 165 30.49 -13.32 -3.46
C ASN A 165 29.41 -14.02 -2.61
N PRO A 166 28.95 -15.21 -3.01
CA PRO A 166 27.95 -15.97 -2.23
C PRO A 166 28.49 -16.51 -0.91
N ASP A 167 29.82 -16.57 -0.72
CA ASP A 167 30.49 -17.08 0.49
C ASP A 167 31.03 -15.90 1.35
N ALA A 168 30.50 -14.71 1.23
CA ALA A 168 30.91 -13.56 2.02
C ALA A 168 30.72 -13.83 3.52
N GLU A 169 31.72 -13.42 4.33
CA GLU A 169 31.67 -13.57 5.80
C GLU A 169 30.67 -12.58 6.42
N ASP A 170 30.56 -11.39 5.84
CA ASP A 170 29.65 -10.35 6.29
C ASP A 170 28.40 -10.29 5.39
N VAL A 171 27.23 -10.35 6.01
CA VAL A 171 25.93 -10.30 5.33
C VAL A 171 25.04 -9.26 5.95
N LEU A 172 24.50 -8.36 5.12
CA LEU A 172 23.43 -7.45 5.52
C LEU A 172 22.08 -8.09 5.21
N PHE A 173 21.29 -8.31 6.26
CA PHE A 173 19.99 -8.95 6.14
C PHE A 173 18.86 -7.92 6.28
N PHE A 174 17.96 -7.86 5.30
CA PHE A 174 16.80 -6.99 5.28
C PHE A 174 15.52 -7.83 5.26
N VAL A 175 14.57 -7.47 6.10
CA VAL A 175 13.22 -8.02 6.09
C VAL A 175 12.25 -6.89 5.80
N CYS A 176 11.27 -7.14 4.95
CA CYS A 176 10.22 -6.20 4.66
C CYS A 176 8.84 -6.87 4.77
N ARG A 177 7.82 -6.05 5.04
CA ARG A 177 6.43 -6.47 5.11
C ARG A 177 6.19 -7.62 6.09
N GLU A 178 6.71 -7.51 7.29
CA GLU A 178 6.39 -8.44 8.38
C GLU A 178 4.87 -8.41 8.67
N ASP A 179 4.25 -7.23 8.61
CA ASP A 179 2.80 -7.05 8.63
C ASP A 179 2.24 -6.82 7.22
N GLY A 180 1.11 -7.43 6.91
CA GLY A 180 0.48 -7.39 5.58
C GLY A 180 0.04 -5.99 5.12
N ASP A 181 -0.14 -5.06 6.05
CA ASP A 181 -0.55 -3.67 5.82
C ASP A 181 0.63 -2.68 5.65
N GLU A 182 1.87 -3.17 5.58
CA GLU A 182 3.09 -2.36 5.45
C GLU A 182 3.78 -2.49 4.07
N PRO A 183 3.09 -2.21 2.96
CA PRO A 183 3.65 -2.41 1.61
C PRO A 183 4.78 -1.44 1.25
N THR A 184 4.93 -0.33 1.97
CA THR A 184 5.92 0.72 1.67
C THR A 184 7.35 0.22 1.80
N SER A 185 7.60 -0.71 2.74
CA SER A 185 8.92 -1.34 2.94
C SER A 185 9.37 -2.15 1.72
N ASN A 186 8.44 -2.79 1.01
CA ASN A 186 8.75 -3.49 -0.24
C ASN A 186 9.27 -2.53 -1.33
N VAL A 187 8.61 -1.39 -1.51
CA VAL A 187 9.01 -0.39 -2.51
C VAL A 187 10.39 0.19 -2.18
N ALA A 188 10.67 0.43 -0.90
CA ALA A 188 11.97 0.89 -0.45
C ALA A 188 13.07 -0.15 -0.73
N LEU A 189 12.77 -1.44 -0.48
CA LEU A 189 13.71 -2.53 -0.71
C LEU A 189 13.96 -2.76 -2.22
N GLU A 190 12.93 -2.67 -3.06
CA GLU A 190 13.11 -2.67 -4.51
C GLU A 190 14.06 -1.57 -4.97
N GLY A 191 13.84 -0.34 -4.50
CA GLY A 191 14.72 0.79 -4.83
C GLY A 191 16.15 0.59 -4.35
N LEU A 192 16.36 -0.04 -3.20
CA LEU A 192 17.68 -0.42 -2.72
C LEU A 192 18.34 -1.46 -3.64
N ILE A 193 17.63 -2.54 -3.98
CA ILE A 193 18.13 -3.58 -4.87
C ILE A 193 18.47 -3.00 -6.24
N ASP A 194 17.60 -2.18 -6.84
CA ASP A 194 17.84 -1.53 -8.12
C ASP A 194 19.12 -0.67 -8.08
N ARG A 195 19.35 0.04 -6.98
CA ARG A 195 20.57 0.83 -6.80
C ARG A 195 21.83 -0.04 -6.65
N LEU A 196 21.73 -1.14 -5.91
CA LEU A 196 22.84 -2.10 -5.74
C LEU A 196 23.27 -2.71 -7.08
N ILE A 197 22.31 -3.17 -7.88
CA ILE A 197 22.59 -3.81 -9.17
C ILE A 197 23.02 -2.80 -10.26
N ALA A 198 22.63 -1.54 -10.14
CA ALA A 198 23.04 -0.50 -11.11
C ALA A 198 24.54 -0.19 -11.08
N GLY A 199 25.23 -0.46 -9.97
CA GLY A 199 26.69 -0.35 -9.85
C GLY A 199 27.28 1.03 -10.12
N GLN A 200 26.48 2.10 -10.11
CA GLN A 200 26.88 3.44 -10.54
C GLN A 200 27.45 4.32 -9.41
N ASP A 201 27.47 3.81 -8.19
CA ASP A 201 27.84 4.56 -6.99
C ASP A 201 29.02 3.90 -6.29
N ALA A 202 30.08 4.66 -6.06
CA ALA A 202 31.28 4.15 -5.40
C ALA A 202 31.01 3.62 -3.98
N ALA A 203 30.04 4.21 -3.27
CA ALA A 203 29.65 3.72 -1.95
C ALA A 203 28.95 2.35 -2.03
N VAL A 204 28.12 2.16 -3.06
CA VAL A 204 27.48 0.87 -3.34
C VAL A 204 28.50 -0.19 -3.69
N THR A 205 29.47 0.13 -4.56
CA THR A 205 30.57 -0.81 -4.92
C THR A 205 31.38 -1.19 -3.68
N ALA A 206 31.76 -0.23 -2.85
CA ALA A 206 32.48 -0.50 -1.63
C ALA A 206 31.70 -1.34 -0.62
N MET A 207 30.37 -1.18 -0.56
CA MET A 207 29.48 -1.99 0.26
C MET A 207 29.43 -3.45 -0.25
N LEU A 208 29.29 -3.65 -1.56
CA LEU A 208 29.25 -4.99 -2.16
C LEU A 208 30.61 -5.71 -2.13
N ASP A 209 31.73 -4.97 -2.16
CA ASP A 209 33.08 -5.53 -2.04
C ASP A 209 33.42 -5.93 -0.59
N GLY A 210 32.72 -5.38 0.39
CA GLY A 210 32.91 -5.64 1.83
C GLY A 210 31.96 -6.66 2.44
N CYS A 211 30.99 -7.13 1.67
CA CYS A 211 29.99 -8.11 2.11
C CYS A 211 30.13 -9.42 1.37
#